data_905859aa81edbf740d4f04cca45b7a88
#
_entry.id   905859aa81edbf740d4f04cca45b7a88
#
_cell.length_a   1.000
_cell.length_b   1.000
_cell.length_c   1.000
_cell.angle_alpha   90.00
_cell.angle_beta   90.00
_cell.angle_gamma   90.00
#
_symmetry.space_group_name_H-M   'P 1'
#
loop_
_entity.id
_entity.type
_entity.pdbx_description
1 polymer ?
#
loop_
_entity_poly.entity_id
_entity_poly.type
_entity_poly.pdbx_seq_one_letter_code
_entity_poly.pdbx_strand_id
1 'polypeptide(L)'
;MWAKKLNLDIVSLPETKDAASVAFETIKTATENNYDTAIIDTAGRLQNRSELMDELAKIIRVIKKYEPQAPHSILLTLDATAGQNAIQQAKVFNEIAKITGLIVTKLSLIHI
;
A
#
# COMPACT_ATOMS: atom_id res chain seq x y z
N MET A 1 -7.94 -3.32 16.62
CA MET A 1 -7.26 -2.66 15.50
C MET A 1 -6.02 -1.94 15.98
N TRP A 2 -4.93 -2.04 15.23
CA TRP A 2 -3.63 -1.50 15.65
C TRP A 2 -3.60 0.02 15.78
N ALA A 3 -4.24 0.75 14.88
CA ALA A 3 -4.24 2.20 14.92
C ALA A 3 -4.85 2.74 16.21
N LYS A 4 -5.93 2.13 16.68
CA LYS A 4 -6.56 2.52 17.92
C LYS A 4 -5.65 2.22 19.11
N LYS A 5 -4.97 1.07 19.10
CA LYS A 5 -4.02 0.70 20.16
C LYS A 5 -2.83 1.64 20.23
N LEU A 6 -2.39 2.15 19.09
CA LEU A 6 -1.25 3.04 18.99
C LEU A 6 -1.64 4.52 19.06
N ASN A 7 -2.92 4.81 19.27
CA ASN A 7 -3.46 6.16 19.32
C ASN A 7 -3.16 6.96 18.05
N LEU A 8 -3.36 6.32 16.90
CA LEU A 8 -3.18 6.92 15.59
C LEU A 8 -4.53 7.30 14.98
N ASP A 9 -4.54 8.38 14.23
CA ASP A 9 -5.72 8.79 13.49
C ASP A 9 -5.91 7.91 12.27
N ILE A 10 -7.16 7.62 11.94
CA ILE A 10 -7.53 6.77 10.82
C ILE A 10 -8.41 7.56 9.87
N VAL A 11 -8.09 7.47 8.57
CA VAL A 11 -8.97 7.96 7.52
C VAL A 11 -9.69 6.76 6.92
N SER A 12 -11.01 6.81 6.96
CA SER A 12 -11.85 5.74 6.46
C SER A 12 -13.11 6.35 5.87
N LEU A 13 -13.52 5.88 4.70
CA LEU A 13 -14.73 6.33 4.03
C LEU A 13 -15.67 5.13 3.89
N PRO A 14 -16.52 4.85 4.90
CA PRO A 14 -17.37 3.66 4.88
C PRO A 14 -18.42 3.66 3.75
N GLU A 15 -18.70 4.81 3.19
CA GLU A 15 -19.69 4.97 2.11
C GLU A 15 -19.14 4.62 0.73
N THR A 16 -17.83 4.45 0.61
CA THR A 16 -17.20 4.14 -0.66
C THR A 16 -16.34 2.89 -0.56
N LYS A 17 -16.30 2.14 -1.68
CA LYS A 17 -15.37 1.02 -1.85
C LYS A 17 -14.19 1.40 -2.74
N ASP A 18 -14.11 2.67 -3.14
CA ASP A 18 -13.04 3.15 -4.02
C ASP A 18 -11.79 3.47 -3.19
N ALA A 19 -10.80 2.61 -3.29
CA ALA A 19 -9.54 2.76 -2.57
C ALA A 19 -8.80 4.05 -2.96
N ALA A 20 -8.92 4.49 -4.19
CA ALA A 20 -8.27 5.73 -4.64
C ALA A 20 -8.87 6.96 -3.95
N SER A 21 -10.16 6.95 -3.70
CA SER A 21 -10.82 8.05 -2.96
C SER A 21 -10.33 8.10 -1.51
N VAL A 22 -10.18 6.96 -0.88
CA VAL A 22 -9.65 6.88 0.49
C VAL A 22 -8.20 7.36 0.54
N ALA A 23 -7.38 6.96 -0.43
CA ALA A 23 -6.00 7.40 -0.53
C ALA A 23 -5.91 8.92 -0.70
N PHE A 24 -6.73 9.49 -1.55
CA PHE A 24 -6.78 10.94 -1.76
C PHE A 24 -7.13 11.67 -0.47
N GLU A 25 -8.19 11.23 0.23
CA GLU A 25 -8.59 11.83 1.50
C GLU A 25 -7.49 11.70 2.55
N THR A 26 -6.77 10.60 2.57
CA THR A 26 -5.66 10.40 3.50
C THR A 26 -4.57 11.44 3.28
N ILE A 27 -4.14 11.64 2.05
CA ILE A 27 -3.10 12.62 1.73
C ILE A 27 -3.58 14.04 2.01
N LYS A 28 -4.82 14.34 1.65
CA LYS A 28 -5.43 15.65 1.91
C LYS A 28 -5.47 15.95 3.41
N THR A 29 -5.98 15.00 4.19
CA THR A 29 -6.07 15.14 5.65
C THR A 29 -4.69 15.29 6.29
N ALA A 30 -3.73 14.49 5.85
CA ALA A 30 -2.37 14.56 6.37
C ALA A 30 -1.74 15.92 6.09
N THR A 31 -1.94 16.45 4.90
CA THR A 31 -1.38 17.75 4.51
C THR A 31 -2.05 18.89 5.27
N GLU A 32 -3.38 18.90 5.34
CA GLU A 32 -4.14 19.95 6.02
C GLU A 32 -3.87 20.02 7.52
N ASN A 33 -3.60 18.88 8.15
CA ASN A 33 -3.39 18.78 9.59
C ASN A 33 -1.90 18.68 9.96
N ASN A 34 -1.00 18.89 9.01
CA ASN A 34 0.45 18.89 9.22
C ASN A 34 1.00 17.60 9.84
N TYR A 35 0.49 16.46 9.41
CA TYR A 35 1.08 15.18 9.80
C TYR A 35 2.42 14.97 9.09
N ASP A 36 3.37 14.38 9.82
CA ASP A 36 4.69 14.07 9.26
C ASP A 36 4.65 12.88 8.31
N THR A 37 3.76 11.92 8.57
CA THR A 37 3.72 10.66 7.84
C THR A 37 2.28 10.21 7.66
N ALA A 38 1.97 9.73 6.47
CA ALA A 38 0.71 9.05 6.18
C ALA A 38 1.03 7.64 5.66
N ILE A 39 0.33 6.64 6.19
CA ILE A 39 0.48 5.26 5.76
C ILE A 39 -0.83 4.83 5.11
N ILE A 40 -0.73 4.36 3.86
CA ILE A 40 -1.87 3.87 3.09
C ILE A 40 -1.72 2.36 2.94
N ASP A 41 -2.62 1.63 3.59
CA ASP A 41 -2.65 0.18 3.53
C ASP A 41 -3.63 -0.24 2.44
N THR A 42 -3.15 -0.99 1.46
CA THR A 42 -3.94 -1.39 0.30
C THR A 42 -4.37 -2.84 0.39
N ALA A 43 -5.42 -3.20 -0.35
CA ALA A 43 -5.84 -4.58 -0.45
C ALA A 43 -4.71 -5.43 -1.05
N GLY A 44 -4.44 -6.56 -0.41
CA GLY A 44 -3.35 -7.44 -0.82
C GLY A 44 -3.81 -8.76 -1.41
N ARG A 45 -5.11 -8.95 -1.62
CA ARG A 45 -5.62 -10.22 -2.12
C ARG A 45 -5.54 -10.29 -3.64
N LEU A 46 -4.86 -11.32 -4.14
CA LEU A 46 -4.65 -11.56 -5.56
C LEU A 46 -5.75 -12.43 -6.18
N GLN A 47 -7.00 -12.27 -5.77
CA GLN A 47 -8.09 -13.03 -6.38
C GLN A 47 -8.31 -12.64 -7.84
N ASN A 48 -8.12 -11.35 -8.15
CA ASN A 48 -8.07 -10.86 -9.52
C ASN A 48 -6.88 -9.94 -9.65
N ARG A 49 -5.79 -10.46 -10.21
CA ARG A 49 -4.51 -9.77 -10.33
C ARG A 49 -4.63 -8.49 -11.17
N SER A 50 -5.36 -8.56 -12.27
CA SER A 50 -5.53 -7.43 -13.16
C SER A 50 -6.24 -6.26 -12.47
N GLU A 51 -7.33 -6.55 -11.75
CA GLU A 51 -8.06 -5.53 -11.02
C GLU A 51 -7.21 -4.91 -9.90
N LEU A 52 -6.43 -5.74 -9.19
CA LEU A 52 -5.54 -5.25 -8.15
C LEU A 52 -4.49 -4.31 -8.71
N MET A 53 -3.88 -4.66 -9.85
CA MET A 53 -2.87 -3.82 -10.49
C MET A 53 -3.45 -2.50 -10.98
N ASP A 54 -4.65 -2.53 -11.56
CA ASP A 54 -5.35 -1.33 -12.01
C ASP A 54 -5.69 -0.42 -10.83
N GLU A 55 -6.12 -1.00 -9.72
CA GLU A 55 -6.43 -0.25 -8.50
C GLU A 55 -5.18 0.42 -7.93
N LEU A 56 -4.06 -0.30 -7.86
CA LEU A 56 -2.80 0.27 -7.38
C LEU A 56 -2.32 1.41 -8.27
N ALA A 57 -2.38 1.24 -9.57
CA ALA A 57 -2.02 2.29 -10.52
C ALA A 57 -2.89 3.53 -10.33
N LYS A 58 -4.18 3.34 -10.11
CA LYS A 58 -5.12 4.43 -9.87
C LYS A 58 -4.81 5.17 -8.56
N ILE A 59 -4.53 4.42 -7.49
CA ILE A 59 -4.16 5.00 -6.19
C ILE A 59 -2.92 5.90 -6.35
N ILE A 60 -1.88 5.41 -6.99
CA ILE A 60 -0.63 6.15 -7.19
C ILE A 60 -0.89 7.42 -8.01
N ARG A 61 -1.67 7.30 -9.09
CA ARG A 61 -2.00 8.43 -9.94
C ARG A 61 -2.76 9.52 -9.18
N VAL A 62 -3.71 9.13 -8.37
CA VAL A 62 -4.52 10.06 -7.57
C VAL A 62 -3.68 10.76 -6.52
N ILE A 63 -2.81 10.03 -5.83
CA ILE A 63 -1.89 10.61 -4.84
C ILE A 63 -0.98 11.64 -5.49
N LYS A 64 -0.43 11.33 -6.66
CA LYS A 64 0.47 12.24 -7.38
C LYS A 64 -0.21 13.51 -7.87
N LYS A 65 -1.52 13.48 -8.09
CA LYS A 65 -2.25 14.69 -8.44
C LYS A 65 -2.28 15.70 -7.29
N TYR A 66 -2.34 15.21 -6.06
CA TYR A 66 -2.33 16.07 -4.88
C TYR A 66 -0.92 16.48 -4.48
N GLU A 67 0.00 15.52 -4.43
CA GLU A 67 1.41 15.72 -4.09
C GLU A 67 2.28 15.01 -5.13
N PRO A 68 2.88 15.76 -6.08
CA PRO A 68 3.62 15.14 -7.19
C PRO A 68 4.80 14.25 -6.78
N GLN A 69 5.36 14.46 -5.60
CA GLN A 69 6.47 13.66 -5.10
C GLN A 69 6.02 12.42 -4.32
N ALA A 70 4.75 12.31 -4.00
CA ALA A 70 4.21 11.15 -3.30
C ALA A 70 3.79 10.06 -4.29
N PRO A 71 3.78 8.80 -3.89
CA PRO A 71 4.24 8.28 -2.61
C PRO A 71 5.77 8.30 -2.50
N HIS A 72 6.28 8.64 -1.33
CA HIS A 72 7.74 8.74 -1.12
C HIS A 72 8.38 7.37 -0.93
N SER A 73 7.62 6.43 -0.39
CA SER A 73 8.05 5.06 -0.20
C SER A 73 6.91 4.11 -0.54
N ILE A 74 7.22 3.06 -1.27
CA ILE A 74 6.27 2.00 -1.60
C ILE A 74 6.87 0.70 -1.11
N LEU A 75 6.24 0.10 -0.10
CA LEU A 75 6.72 -1.11 0.53
C LEU A 75 5.84 -2.29 0.10
N LEU A 76 6.48 -3.34 -0.35
CA LEU A 76 5.78 -4.58 -0.68
C LEU A 76 6.03 -5.60 0.42
N THR A 77 4.96 -6.14 0.97
CA THR A 77 5.03 -7.20 1.97
C THR A 77 5.00 -8.56 1.27
N LEU A 78 6.02 -9.37 1.52
CA LEU A 78 6.13 -10.71 0.94
C LEU A 78 6.14 -11.75 2.05
N ASP A 79 5.46 -12.87 1.78
CA ASP A 79 5.49 -14.04 2.63
C ASP A 79 6.69 -14.90 2.21
N ALA A 80 7.66 -15.06 3.09
CA ALA A 80 8.88 -15.82 2.81
C ALA A 80 8.60 -17.29 2.47
N THR A 81 7.49 -17.83 2.96
CA THR A 81 7.13 -19.22 2.68
C THR A 81 6.62 -19.44 1.26
N ALA A 82 6.29 -18.38 0.52
CA ALA A 82 5.83 -18.48 -0.86
C ALA A 82 6.95 -18.78 -1.85
N GLY A 83 8.22 -18.61 -1.46
CA GLY A 83 9.37 -18.96 -2.31
C GLY A 83 9.40 -18.17 -3.62
N GLN A 84 9.52 -18.87 -4.75
CA GLN A 84 9.61 -18.26 -6.08
C GLN A 84 8.38 -17.42 -6.44
N ASN A 85 7.22 -17.76 -5.91
CA ASN A 85 6.01 -16.98 -6.15
C ASN A 85 6.13 -15.56 -5.59
N ALA A 86 6.80 -15.40 -4.45
CA ALA A 86 7.05 -14.09 -3.87
C ALA A 86 7.92 -13.23 -4.80
N ILE A 87 8.94 -13.82 -5.41
CA ILE A 87 9.82 -13.12 -6.35
C ILE A 87 9.05 -12.66 -7.59
N GLN A 88 8.22 -13.53 -8.14
CA GLN A 88 7.41 -13.20 -9.30
C GLN A 88 6.41 -12.09 -8.99
N GLN A 89 5.78 -12.13 -7.83
CA GLN A 89 4.89 -11.06 -7.38
C GLN A 89 5.64 -9.73 -7.28
N ALA A 90 6.82 -9.74 -6.68
CA ALA A 90 7.62 -8.53 -6.53
C ALA A 90 7.94 -7.88 -7.87
N LYS A 91 8.28 -8.69 -8.87
CA LYS A 91 8.57 -8.18 -10.23
C LYS A 91 7.36 -7.50 -10.85
N VAL A 92 6.18 -8.10 -10.71
CA VAL A 92 4.95 -7.55 -11.29
C VAL A 92 4.55 -6.25 -10.60
N PHE A 93 4.59 -6.22 -9.28
CA PHE A 93 4.30 -5.00 -8.53
C PHE A 93 5.28 -3.89 -8.85
N ASN A 94 6.56 -4.21 -9.03
CA ASN A 94 7.57 -3.21 -9.33
C ASN A 94 7.39 -2.55 -10.70
N GLU A 95 6.83 -3.25 -11.66
CA GLU A 95 6.52 -2.68 -12.98
C GLU A 95 5.49 -1.55 -12.87
N ILE A 96 4.56 -1.65 -11.94
CA ILE A 96 3.47 -0.69 -11.78
C ILE A 96 3.80 0.39 -10.76
N ALA A 97 4.39 0.01 -9.64
CA ALA A 97 4.47 0.87 -8.46
C ALA A 97 5.89 1.31 -8.10
N LYS A 98 6.92 0.88 -8.76
CA LYS A 98 8.33 1.19 -8.44
C LYS A 98 8.60 1.04 -6.94
N ILE A 99 8.62 -0.19 -6.48
CA ILE A 99 8.79 -0.53 -5.07
C ILE A 99 10.12 0.01 -4.54
N THR A 100 10.07 0.66 -3.38
CA THR A 100 11.26 1.22 -2.73
C THR A 100 11.81 0.34 -1.62
N GLY A 101 11.01 -0.60 -1.14
CA GLY A 101 11.46 -1.52 -0.08
C GLY A 101 10.60 -2.75 0.01
N LEU A 102 11.13 -3.75 0.69
CA LEU A 102 10.45 -5.03 0.90
C LEU A 102 10.33 -5.32 2.38
N ILE A 103 9.18 -5.84 2.77
CA ILE A 103 8.96 -6.36 4.11
C ILE A 103 8.75 -7.87 3.95
N VAL A 104 9.59 -8.66 4.58
CA VAL A 104 9.52 -10.12 4.48
C VAL A 104 8.96 -10.69 5.77
N THR A 105 7.82 -11.36 5.67
CA THR A 105 7.17 -11.99 6.82
C THR A 105 7.45 -13.50 6.84
N LYS A 106 7.28 -14.11 7.99
CA LYS A 106 7.39 -15.56 8.20
C LYS A 106 8.77 -16.14 7.84
N LEU A 107 9.80 -15.31 7.92
CA LEU A 107 11.16 -15.72 7.55
C LEU A 107 11.68 -16.84 8.45
N SER A 108 11.32 -16.84 9.72
CA SER A 108 11.70 -17.88 10.69
C SER A 108 11.14 -19.27 10.38
N LEU A 109 10.16 -19.35 9.48
CA LEU A 109 9.54 -20.62 9.09
C LEU A 109 10.24 -21.28 7.90
N ILE A 110 11.26 -20.63 7.35
CA ILE A 110 12.05 -21.19 6.24
C ILE A 110 13.19 -22.01 6.82
N HIS A 111 13.29 -23.25 6.34
CA HIS A 111 14.46 -24.10 6.62
C HIS A 111 15.59 -23.76 5.65
N ILE A 112 16.69 -23.38 6.23
CA ILE A 112 17.88 -23.05 5.47
C ILE A 112 18.83 -24.24 5.45
#